data_b09dcbeeee35d2c9bf3e71a8c1ffd7ea
#
_entry.id   b09dcbeeee35d2c9bf3e71a8c1ffd7ea
#
_cell.length_a   1.000
_cell.length_b   1.000
_cell.length_c   1.000
_cell.angle_alpha   90.00
_cell.angle_beta   90.00
_cell.angle_gamma   90.00
#
_symmetry.space_group_name_H-M   'P 1'
#
loop_
_entity.id
_entity.type
_entity.pdbx_description
1 polymer ?
#
loop_
_entity_poly.entity_id
_entity_poly.type
_entity_poly.pdbx_seq_one_letter_code
_entity_poly.pdbx_strand_id
1 'polypeptide(L)'
;MIYVRDDDVLMPSSSHSDPLKHFKTVHEWICETPKLLHIPTIVVRPLSEMSEAVAYIKEQTKLYKMSPQVHGYEHIDYAKLTVQEIKDHLMKCKDFLFDEFDVIPSKWYTPWGANAPHLYEAADETGLTLIDCSRIYKMNGRYGIIQLAKEGKDIEKFLHKKEIFFHWWEGGMRLKRVIEIVKHGSYEAAKAANGNWF
;
A
#
# COMPACT_ATOMS: atom_id res chain seq x y z
N MET A 1 -9.38 11.97 -6.47
CA MET A 1 -8.18 11.12 -6.32
C MET A 1 -8.54 9.91 -5.50
N ILE A 2 -8.20 8.72 -5.96
CA ILE A 2 -8.34 7.45 -5.23
C ILE A 2 -6.92 6.99 -4.91
N TYR A 3 -6.67 6.64 -3.67
CA TYR A 3 -5.39 6.15 -3.20
C TYR A 3 -5.30 4.63 -3.40
N VAL A 4 -4.25 4.16 -4.04
CA VAL A 4 -3.96 2.74 -4.22
C VAL A 4 -2.83 2.40 -3.27
N ARG A 5 -3.19 1.84 -2.11
CA ARG A 5 -2.24 1.46 -1.07
C ARG A 5 -1.69 0.08 -1.35
N ASP A 6 -0.38 -0.02 -1.39
CA ASP A 6 0.38 -1.24 -1.57
C ASP A 6 1.16 -1.56 -0.29
N ASP A 7 0.73 -2.59 0.43
CA ASP A 7 1.39 -2.98 1.67
C ASP A 7 2.54 -3.97 1.42
N ASP A 8 3.48 -4.01 2.36
CA ASP A 8 4.65 -4.90 2.36
C ASP A 8 5.55 -4.72 1.11
N VAL A 9 5.68 -3.50 0.63
CA VAL A 9 6.40 -3.21 -0.62
C VAL A 9 7.78 -3.82 -0.62
N LEU A 10 8.00 -4.69 -1.63
CA LEU A 10 9.26 -5.40 -1.88
C LEU A 10 9.76 -6.29 -0.72
N MET A 11 8.88 -6.64 0.22
CA MET A 11 9.20 -7.68 1.19
C MET A 11 9.51 -9.00 0.46
N PRO A 12 10.48 -9.80 0.93
CA PRO A 12 10.78 -11.08 0.33
C PRO A 12 9.53 -11.97 0.21
N SER A 13 9.21 -12.38 -1.01
CA SER A 13 8.11 -13.29 -1.32
C SER A 13 8.60 -14.39 -2.23
N SER A 14 8.23 -15.61 -1.92
CA SER A 14 8.55 -16.78 -2.76
C SER A 14 7.78 -16.82 -4.09
N SER A 15 6.81 -15.92 -4.27
CA SER A 15 5.90 -15.95 -5.43
C SER A 15 6.40 -15.23 -6.67
N HIS A 16 7.45 -14.42 -6.57
CA HIS A 16 7.99 -13.64 -7.68
C HIS A 16 9.50 -13.80 -7.81
N SER A 17 9.94 -14.21 -9.00
CA SER A 17 11.38 -14.34 -9.33
C SER A 17 12.10 -12.98 -9.44
N ASP A 18 11.35 -11.91 -9.74
CA ASP A 18 11.85 -10.54 -9.85
C ASP A 18 10.86 -9.58 -9.18
N PRO A 19 11.00 -9.35 -7.87
CA PRO A 19 10.10 -8.49 -7.09
C PRO A 19 10.05 -7.05 -7.61
N LEU A 20 11.20 -6.48 -7.95
CA LEU A 20 11.28 -5.08 -8.40
C LEU A 20 10.59 -4.88 -9.75
N LYS A 21 10.78 -5.79 -10.70
CA LYS A 21 10.11 -5.74 -11.99
C LYS A 21 8.59 -5.83 -11.82
N HIS A 22 8.12 -6.72 -10.95
CA HIS A 22 6.69 -6.83 -10.66
C HIS A 22 6.13 -5.54 -10.04
N PHE A 23 6.81 -4.98 -9.06
CA PHE A 23 6.43 -3.71 -8.43
C PHE A 23 6.36 -2.56 -9.45
N LYS A 24 7.36 -2.45 -10.33
CA LYS A 24 7.37 -1.46 -11.43
C LYS A 24 6.16 -1.61 -12.34
N THR A 25 5.85 -2.83 -12.76
CA THR A 25 4.69 -3.12 -13.62
C THR A 25 3.37 -2.72 -12.95
N VAL A 26 3.21 -3.05 -11.67
CA VAL A 26 2.02 -2.65 -10.89
C VAL A 26 1.91 -1.13 -10.79
N HIS A 27 3.02 -0.44 -10.52
CA HIS A 27 3.05 1.01 -10.46
C HIS A 27 2.65 1.66 -11.81
N GLU A 28 3.17 1.14 -12.91
CA GLU A 28 2.83 1.60 -14.26
C GLU A 28 1.33 1.51 -14.52
N TRP A 29 0.69 0.39 -14.20
CA TRP A 29 -0.77 0.26 -14.35
C TRP A 29 -1.56 1.28 -13.52
N ILE A 30 -1.11 1.58 -12.30
CA ILE A 30 -1.73 2.62 -11.46
C ILE A 30 -1.58 3.99 -12.13
N CYS A 31 -0.40 4.30 -12.66
CA CYS A 31 -0.09 5.57 -13.31
C CYS A 31 -0.83 5.80 -14.64
N GLU A 32 -1.25 4.73 -15.33
CA GLU A 32 -2.09 4.83 -16.54
C GLU A 32 -3.47 5.48 -16.26
N THR A 33 -3.86 5.55 -14.99
CA THR A 33 -5.16 6.09 -14.58
C THR A 33 -4.99 7.38 -13.77
N PRO A 34 -5.21 8.57 -14.36
CA PRO A 34 -4.91 9.87 -13.72
C PRO A 34 -5.64 10.14 -12.39
N LYS A 35 -6.70 9.37 -12.11
CA LYS A 35 -7.47 9.47 -10.86
C LYS A 35 -6.86 8.69 -9.70
N LEU A 36 -5.81 7.90 -9.96
CA LEU A 36 -5.16 7.05 -8.98
C LEU A 36 -3.84 7.67 -8.52
N LEU A 37 -3.52 7.50 -7.24
CA LEU A 37 -2.20 7.79 -6.66
C LEU A 37 -1.71 6.55 -5.92
N HIS A 38 -0.50 6.11 -6.25
CA HIS A 38 0.14 4.99 -5.59
C HIS A 38 0.69 5.40 -4.22
N ILE A 39 0.30 4.66 -3.18
CA ILE A 39 0.80 4.82 -1.80
C ILE A 39 1.50 3.53 -1.39
N PRO A 40 2.79 3.38 -1.70
CA PRO A 40 3.57 2.27 -1.18
C PRO A 40 3.79 2.45 0.32
N THR A 41 3.47 1.44 1.11
CA THR A 41 3.77 1.43 2.54
C THR A 41 5.05 0.65 2.79
N ILE A 42 6.02 1.33 3.37
CA ILE A 42 7.42 0.91 3.38
C ILE A 42 7.78 0.18 4.66
N VAL A 43 8.33 -1.03 4.52
CA VAL A 43 9.12 -1.69 5.56
C VAL A 43 10.59 -1.33 5.33
N VAL A 44 11.15 -0.50 6.19
CA VAL A 44 12.42 0.20 5.91
C VAL A 44 13.61 -0.73 5.83
N ARG A 45 13.80 -1.62 6.81
CA ARG A 45 15.01 -2.46 6.89
C ARG A 45 15.25 -3.30 5.63
N PRO A 46 14.30 -4.09 5.12
CA PRO A 46 14.52 -4.83 3.88
C PRO A 46 14.66 -3.94 2.66
N LEU A 47 13.92 -2.83 2.57
CA LEU A 47 14.02 -1.93 1.43
C LEU A 47 15.39 -1.21 1.37
N SER A 48 15.96 -0.84 2.53
CA SER A 48 17.25 -0.13 2.58
C SER A 48 18.43 -0.92 1.99
N GLU A 49 18.28 -2.25 1.88
CA GLU A 49 19.25 -3.14 1.26
C GLU A 49 19.08 -3.26 -0.27
N MET A 50 18.02 -2.64 -0.84
CA MET A 50 17.63 -2.75 -2.25
C MET A 50 17.87 -1.43 -3.00
N SER A 51 19.12 -1.08 -3.30
CA SER A 51 19.50 0.22 -3.88
C SER A 51 18.72 0.58 -5.16
N GLU A 52 18.47 -0.36 -6.06
CA GLU A 52 17.70 -0.13 -7.29
C GLU A 52 16.23 0.20 -7.00
N ALA A 53 15.65 -0.44 -5.99
CA ALA A 53 14.28 -0.19 -5.58
C ALA A 53 14.16 1.20 -4.92
N VAL A 54 15.10 1.55 -4.05
CA VAL A 54 15.20 2.87 -3.43
C VAL A 54 15.31 3.94 -4.52
N ALA A 55 16.21 3.77 -5.49
CA ALA A 55 16.39 4.72 -6.60
C ALA A 55 15.11 4.89 -7.42
N TYR A 56 14.41 3.79 -7.73
CA TYR A 56 13.16 3.84 -8.47
C TYR A 56 12.05 4.56 -7.71
N ILE A 57 11.84 4.23 -6.42
CA ILE A 57 10.82 4.89 -5.59
C ILE A 57 11.12 6.39 -5.46
N LYS A 58 12.40 6.76 -5.27
CA LYS A 58 12.86 8.15 -5.23
C LYS A 58 12.49 8.93 -6.50
N GLU A 59 12.74 8.34 -7.65
CA GLU A 59 12.39 8.94 -8.94
C GLU A 59 10.87 9.13 -9.07
N GLN A 60 10.07 8.09 -8.79
CA GLN A 60 8.61 8.17 -8.92
C GLN A 60 7.97 9.13 -7.90
N THR A 61 8.57 9.26 -6.72
CA THR A 61 8.14 10.22 -5.70
C THR A 61 8.38 11.66 -6.17
N LYS A 62 9.55 11.96 -6.74
CA LYS A 62 9.86 13.28 -7.33
C LYS A 62 8.91 13.66 -8.47
N LEU A 63 8.40 12.68 -9.20
CA LEU A 63 7.40 12.88 -10.25
C LEU A 63 5.96 12.99 -9.72
N TYR A 64 5.76 12.99 -8.40
CA TYR A 64 4.45 13.00 -7.72
C TYR A 64 3.54 11.84 -8.12
N LYS A 65 4.11 10.71 -8.52
CA LYS A 65 3.38 9.49 -8.90
C LYS A 65 3.27 8.48 -7.77
N MET A 66 4.10 8.65 -6.73
CA MET A 66 4.07 7.88 -5.49
C MET A 66 4.02 8.80 -4.29
N SER A 67 3.42 8.32 -3.20
CA SER A 67 3.46 8.97 -1.88
C SER A 67 3.77 7.92 -0.81
N PRO A 68 5.06 7.59 -0.61
CA PRO A 68 5.48 6.59 0.38
C PRO A 68 5.00 6.92 1.78
N GLN A 69 4.53 5.91 2.51
CA GLN A 69 4.08 6.01 3.90
C GLN A 69 4.73 4.91 4.74
N VAL A 70 4.61 5.00 6.07
CA VAL A 70 5.22 4.05 6.99
C VAL A 70 4.39 2.77 7.08
N HIS A 71 5.04 1.60 6.90
CA HIS A 71 4.50 0.31 7.32
C HIS A 71 5.19 -0.15 8.61
N GLY A 72 6.51 -0.02 8.67
CA GLY A 72 7.31 -0.29 9.86
C GLY A 72 8.81 -0.26 9.55
N TYR A 73 9.63 -0.27 10.58
CA TYR A 73 11.07 -0.46 10.41
C TYR A 73 11.37 -1.92 10.04
N GLU A 74 10.74 -2.84 10.75
CA GLU A 74 10.70 -4.27 10.48
C GLU A 74 9.25 -4.73 10.34
N HIS A 75 9.02 -5.84 9.63
CA HIS A 75 7.69 -6.44 9.50
C HIS A 75 7.40 -7.37 10.69
N ILE A 76 7.11 -6.79 11.85
CA ILE A 76 6.88 -7.49 13.12
C ILE A 76 5.53 -7.09 13.73
N ASP A 77 5.11 -7.84 14.75
CA ASP A 77 3.91 -7.52 15.53
C ASP A 77 4.18 -6.39 16.52
N TYR A 78 3.90 -5.18 16.11
CA TYR A 78 4.10 -3.97 16.93
C TYR A 78 3.27 -3.95 18.22
N ALA A 79 2.18 -4.71 18.30
CA ALA A 79 1.41 -4.81 19.54
C ALA A 79 2.18 -5.49 20.71
N LYS A 80 3.31 -6.14 20.40
CA LYS A 80 4.18 -6.77 21.39
C LYS A 80 5.34 -5.89 21.87
N LEU A 81 5.52 -4.74 21.27
CA LEU A 81 6.59 -3.80 21.61
C LEU A 81 6.13 -2.79 22.67
N THR A 82 7.07 -2.23 23.39
CA THR A 82 6.84 -1.06 24.26
C THR A 82 6.63 0.20 23.43
N VAL A 83 5.99 1.23 23.99
CA VAL A 83 5.83 2.54 23.34
C VAL A 83 7.17 3.10 22.89
N GLN A 84 8.21 2.99 23.71
CA GLN A 84 9.54 3.52 23.36
C GLN A 84 10.17 2.79 22.16
N GLU A 85 10.11 1.45 22.13
CA GLU A 85 10.62 0.67 20.99
C GLU A 85 9.87 1.00 19.69
N ILE A 86 8.55 1.20 19.79
CA ILE A 86 7.73 1.60 18.64
C ILE A 86 8.17 2.99 18.15
N LYS A 87 8.32 3.96 19.05
CA LYS A 87 8.79 5.31 18.70
C LYS A 87 10.15 5.27 18.02
N ASP A 88 11.10 4.50 18.54
CA ASP A 88 12.44 4.36 17.96
C ASP A 88 12.37 3.79 16.53
N HIS A 89 11.49 2.82 16.30
CA HIS A 89 11.24 2.28 14.95
C HIS A 89 10.57 3.30 14.02
N LEU A 90 9.56 4.02 14.50
CA LEU A 90 8.85 5.02 13.70
C LEU A 90 9.75 6.21 13.33
N MET A 91 10.62 6.65 14.24
CA MET A 91 11.60 7.69 13.93
C MET A 91 12.59 7.25 12.86
N LYS A 92 13.16 6.03 12.96
CA LYS A 92 14.00 5.46 11.88
C LYS A 92 13.27 5.41 10.53
N CYS A 93 11.97 5.11 10.53
CA CYS A 93 11.18 5.12 9.31
C CYS A 93 11.04 6.53 8.74
N LYS A 94 10.77 7.52 9.59
CA LYS A 94 10.64 8.92 9.17
C LYS A 94 11.94 9.46 8.60
N ASP A 95 13.05 9.21 9.29
CA ASP A 95 14.39 9.61 8.85
C ASP A 95 14.71 9.00 7.49
N PHE A 96 14.52 7.70 7.32
CA PHE A 96 14.74 7.02 6.05
C PHE A 96 13.87 7.58 4.90
N LEU A 97 12.58 7.80 5.15
CA LEU A 97 11.67 8.33 4.11
C LEU A 97 12.03 9.77 3.75
N PHE A 98 12.50 10.57 4.71
CA PHE A 98 12.97 11.92 4.47
C PHE A 98 14.30 11.92 3.71
N ASP A 99 15.30 11.20 4.18
CA ASP A 99 16.65 11.20 3.62
C ASP A 99 16.68 10.62 2.19
N GLU A 100 15.95 9.53 1.97
CA GLU A 100 15.96 8.86 0.68
C GLU A 100 14.97 9.45 -0.32
N PHE A 101 13.78 9.86 0.12
CA PHE A 101 12.70 10.23 -0.79
C PHE A 101 12.26 11.68 -0.71
N ASP A 102 12.79 12.46 0.25
CA ASP A 102 12.34 13.83 0.57
C ASP A 102 10.84 13.85 0.95
N VAL A 103 10.39 12.82 1.69
CA VAL A 103 9.01 12.64 2.12
C VAL A 103 8.89 12.73 3.63
N ILE A 104 8.01 13.60 4.10
CA ILE A 104 7.56 13.63 5.50
C ILE A 104 6.29 12.78 5.58
N PRO A 105 6.37 11.52 6.07
CA PRO A 105 5.18 10.67 6.15
C PRO A 105 4.23 11.20 7.21
N SER A 106 2.93 11.04 6.97
CA SER A 106 1.87 11.43 7.91
C SER A 106 1.06 10.25 8.44
N LYS A 107 1.24 9.07 7.85
CA LYS A 107 0.44 7.89 8.15
C LYS A 107 1.32 6.69 8.48
N TRP A 108 0.85 5.91 9.43
CA TRP A 108 1.40 4.60 9.76
C TRP A 108 0.35 3.52 9.57
N TYR A 109 0.67 2.53 8.77
CA TYR A 109 -0.14 1.33 8.51
C TYR A 109 0.57 0.15 9.15
N THR A 110 0.03 -0.41 10.22
CA THR A 110 0.72 -1.46 10.99
C THR A 110 0.78 -2.79 10.24
N PRO A 111 1.90 -3.51 10.29
CA PRO A 111 1.95 -4.91 9.85
C PRO A 111 0.84 -5.74 10.48
N TRP A 112 0.24 -6.62 9.68
CA TRP A 112 -0.91 -7.48 10.06
C TRP A 112 -2.13 -6.74 10.62
N GLY A 113 -2.21 -5.43 10.45
CA GLY A 113 -3.29 -4.62 11.00
C GLY A 113 -3.31 -4.62 12.53
N ALA A 114 -2.13 -4.69 13.15
CA ALA A 114 -2.01 -4.62 14.60
C ALA A 114 -2.72 -3.38 15.14
N ASN A 115 -3.52 -3.55 16.19
CA ASN A 115 -4.30 -2.49 16.80
C ASN A 115 -4.33 -2.67 18.33
N ALA A 116 -3.65 -1.77 19.05
CA ALA A 116 -3.63 -1.72 20.50
C ALA A 116 -3.50 -0.25 20.96
N PRO A 117 -4.01 0.13 22.14
CA PRO A 117 -4.02 1.52 22.60
C PRO A 117 -2.65 2.20 22.59
N HIS A 118 -1.59 1.51 23.00
CA HIS A 118 -0.23 2.05 23.05
C HIS A 118 0.39 2.32 21.66
N LEU A 119 -0.17 1.74 20.58
CA LEU A 119 0.25 2.06 19.22
C LEU A 119 -0.20 3.47 18.81
N TYR A 120 -1.38 3.90 19.26
CA TYR A 120 -1.89 5.26 19.03
C TYR A 120 -1.04 6.29 19.76
N GLU A 121 -0.66 6.00 21.02
CA GLU A 121 0.24 6.84 21.80
C GLU A 121 1.59 7.04 21.07
N ALA A 122 2.23 5.95 20.65
CA ALA A 122 3.50 6.02 19.94
C ALA A 122 3.39 6.76 18.60
N ALA A 123 2.30 6.56 17.86
CA ALA A 123 2.04 7.27 16.61
C ALA A 123 1.88 8.77 16.85
N ASP A 124 1.07 9.17 17.82
CA ASP A 124 0.79 10.56 18.15
C ASP A 124 2.07 11.30 18.58
N GLU A 125 2.87 10.69 19.47
CA GLU A 125 4.14 11.25 19.92
C GLU A 125 5.20 11.37 18.80
N THR A 126 5.08 10.60 17.73
CA THR A 126 5.96 10.68 16.55
C THR A 126 5.37 11.53 15.43
N GLY A 127 4.18 12.11 15.62
CA GLY A 127 3.50 12.95 14.62
C GLY A 127 2.94 12.15 13.44
N LEU A 128 2.64 10.86 13.64
CA LEU A 128 2.03 10.00 12.65
C LEU A 128 0.56 9.71 13.02
N THR A 129 -0.28 9.55 12.03
CA THR A 129 -1.64 9.04 12.23
C THR A 129 -1.64 7.52 12.02
N LEU A 130 -1.94 6.77 13.07
CA LEU A 130 -2.17 5.33 12.94
C LEU A 130 -3.46 5.08 12.17
N ILE A 131 -3.36 4.32 11.09
CA ILE A 131 -4.52 3.92 10.28
C ILE A 131 -4.99 2.54 10.74
N ASP A 132 -6.19 2.50 11.35
CA ASP A 132 -6.81 1.26 11.80
C ASP A 132 -7.23 0.40 10.59
N CYS A 133 -6.40 -0.56 10.25
CA CYS A 133 -6.66 -1.54 9.21
C CYS A 133 -7.54 -2.71 9.68
N SER A 134 -7.77 -2.87 10.98
CA SER A 134 -8.51 -4.00 11.55
C SER A 134 -9.95 -4.09 11.00
N ARG A 135 -10.58 -2.95 10.74
CA ARG A 135 -11.92 -2.88 10.14
C ARG A 135 -11.92 -3.29 8.66
N ILE A 136 -10.86 -2.97 7.93
CA ILE A 136 -10.70 -3.35 6.53
C ILE A 136 -10.56 -4.87 6.42
N TYR A 137 -9.75 -5.48 7.28
CA TYR A 137 -9.60 -6.94 7.34
C TYR A 137 -10.91 -7.65 7.78
N LYS A 138 -11.66 -7.10 8.74
CA LYS A 138 -12.94 -7.68 9.20
C LYS A 138 -14.06 -7.56 8.18
N MET A 139 -14.12 -6.49 7.39
CA MET A 139 -15.19 -6.27 6.40
C MET A 139 -15.03 -7.08 5.11
N ASN A 140 -13.80 -7.43 4.74
CA ASN A 140 -13.48 -7.94 3.40
C ASN A 140 -12.85 -9.34 3.42
N GLY A 141 -12.71 -9.98 4.59
CA GLY A 141 -11.93 -11.20 4.69
C GLY A 141 -10.44 -10.97 4.38
N ARG A 142 -9.66 -12.05 4.27
CA ARG A 142 -8.20 -12.02 4.10
C ARG A 142 -7.67 -11.35 2.82
N TYR A 143 -8.52 -10.88 1.90
CA TYR A 143 -8.12 -10.58 0.53
C TYR A 143 -8.55 -9.20 0.00
N GLY A 144 -9.11 -8.32 0.83
CA GLY A 144 -9.45 -6.95 0.45
C GLY A 144 -10.30 -6.82 -0.83
N ILE A 145 -10.19 -5.68 -1.51
CA ILE A 145 -10.88 -5.37 -2.77
C ILE A 145 -10.58 -6.39 -3.90
N ILE A 146 -9.39 -6.99 -3.89
CA ILE A 146 -8.98 -7.95 -4.90
C ILE A 146 -9.90 -9.19 -4.90
N GLN A 147 -10.36 -9.63 -3.73
CA GLN A 147 -11.34 -10.72 -3.66
C GLN A 147 -12.72 -10.29 -4.19
N LEU A 148 -13.13 -9.06 -3.93
CA LEU A 148 -14.39 -8.53 -4.45
C LEU A 148 -14.37 -8.38 -5.98
N ALA A 149 -13.24 -8.02 -6.56
CA ALA A 149 -13.05 -7.99 -8.01
C ALA A 149 -13.26 -9.37 -8.66
N LYS A 150 -12.99 -10.46 -7.92
CA LYS A 150 -13.19 -11.83 -8.38
C LYS A 150 -14.67 -12.21 -8.51
N GLU A 151 -15.52 -11.60 -7.69
CA GLU A 151 -16.96 -11.93 -7.60
C GLU A 151 -17.85 -10.95 -8.37
N GLY A 152 -17.29 -9.89 -8.95
CA GLY A 152 -18.08 -8.86 -9.66
C GLY A 152 -18.99 -8.05 -8.76
N LYS A 153 -18.87 -8.23 -7.42
CA LYS A 153 -19.81 -7.65 -6.46
C LYS A 153 -19.20 -6.46 -5.73
N ASP A 154 -20.00 -5.39 -5.62
CA ASP A 154 -19.82 -4.29 -4.66
C ASP A 154 -18.54 -3.47 -4.70
N ILE A 155 -17.66 -3.60 -5.72
CA ILE A 155 -16.46 -2.76 -5.84
C ILE A 155 -16.83 -1.28 -5.83
N GLU A 156 -17.95 -0.94 -6.42
CA GLU A 156 -18.46 0.44 -6.48
C GLU A 156 -18.68 1.03 -5.08
N LYS A 157 -19.11 0.23 -4.10
CA LYS A 157 -19.23 0.66 -2.69
C LYS A 157 -17.89 1.02 -2.05
N PHE A 158 -16.78 0.43 -2.51
CA PHE A 158 -15.45 0.71 -2.00
C PHE A 158 -14.78 1.90 -2.68
N LEU A 159 -15.14 2.21 -3.92
CA LEU A 159 -14.64 3.40 -4.62
C LEU A 159 -15.02 4.69 -3.89
N HIS A 160 -16.10 4.69 -3.13
CA HIS A 160 -16.50 5.81 -2.27
C HIS A 160 -15.54 6.06 -1.10
N LYS A 161 -14.76 5.06 -0.67
CA LYS A 161 -13.80 5.18 0.44
C LYS A 161 -12.49 5.85 0.05
N LYS A 162 -12.29 6.12 -1.23
CA LYS A 162 -11.09 6.77 -1.78
C LYS A 162 -9.77 6.02 -1.52
N GLU A 163 -9.80 4.80 -1.01
CA GLU A 163 -8.62 3.97 -0.79
C GLU A 163 -8.87 2.54 -1.25
N ILE A 164 -7.96 2.02 -2.07
CA ILE A 164 -7.88 0.63 -2.53
C ILE A 164 -6.64 0.04 -1.88
N PHE A 165 -6.79 -1.09 -1.21
CA PHE A 165 -5.71 -1.77 -0.50
C PHE A 165 -5.38 -3.11 -1.17
N PHE A 166 -4.09 -3.42 -1.32
CA PHE A 166 -3.57 -4.70 -1.77
C PHE A 166 -2.15 -4.91 -1.25
N HIS A 167 -1.62 -6.13 -1.40
CA HIS A 167 -0.20 -6.38 -1.23
C HIS A 167 0.47 -6.49 -2.60
N TRP A 168 1.68 -5.98 -2.75
CA TRP A 168 2.39 -5.91 -4.02
C TRP A 168 2.44 -7.25 -4.78
N TRP A 169 2.52 -8.39 -4.09
CA TRP A 169 2.52 -9.72 -4.71
C TRP A 169 1.15 -10.19 -5.19
N GLU A 170 0.07 -9.54 -4.79
CA GLU A 170 -1.28 -9.83 -5.25
C GLU A 170 -1.64 -9.08 -6.53
N GLY A 171 -0.78 -8.15 -6.96
CA GLY A 171 -1.00 -7.14 -7.99
C GLY A 171 -1.12 -7.64 -9.43
N GLY A 172 -1.50 -8.88 -9.68
CA GLY A 172 -1.71 -9.39 -11.03
C GLY A 172 -3.01 -8.88 -11.69
N MET A 173 -3.62 -9.75 -12.50
CA MET A 173 -4.85 -9.46 -13.26
C MET A 173 -6.01 -8.91 -12.42
N ARG A 174 -6.05 -9.26 -11.13
CA ARG A 174 -7.10 -8.78 -10.22
C ARG A 174 -7.02 -7.27 -9.96
N LEU A 175 -5.83 -6.75 -9.66
CA LEU A 175 -5.61 -5.32 -9.51
C LEU A 175 -5.93 -4.60 -10.83
N LYS A 176 -5.49 -5.16 -11.95
CA LYS A 176 -5.79 -4.60 -13.27
C LYS A 176 -7.30 -4.47 -13.50
N ARG A 177 -8.10 -5.46 -13.10
CA ARG A 177 -9.58 -5.36 -13.15
C ARG A 177 -10.11 -4.20 -12.30
N VAL A 178 -9.60 -4.03 -11.08
CA VAL A 178 -10.00 -2.90 -10.22
C VAL A 178 -9.67 -1.57 -10.88
N ILE A 179 -8.47 -1.45 -11.44
CA ILE A 179 -8.03 -0.25 -12.18
C ILE A 179 -8.97 0.05 -13.36
N GLU A 180 -9.31 -0.96 -14.14
CA GLU A 180 -10.25 -0.79 -15.27
C GLU A 180 -11.65 -0.38 -14.80
N ILE A 181 -12.14 -0.91 -13.68
CA ILE A 181 -13.42 -0.46 -13.11
C ILE A 181 -13.37 1.01 -12.69
N VAL A 182 -12.27 1.45 -12.07
CA VAL A 182 -12.08 2.87 -11.72
C VAL A 182 -12.02 3.75 -12.97
N LYS A 183 -11.33 3.29 -14.01
CA LYS A 183 -11.18 3.99 -15.29
C LYS A 183 -12.51 4.19 -16.00
N HIS A 184 -13.33 3.15 -16.04
CA HIS A 184 -14.64 3.14 -16.73
C HIS A 184 -15.82 3.55 -15.83
N GLY A 185 -15.62 3.66 -14.52
CA GLY A 185 -16.63 4.12 -13.56
C GLY A 185 -17.58 3.04 -13.05
N SER A 186 -17.64 1.86 -13.69
CA SER A 186 -18.42 0.72 -13.22
C SER A 186 -17.88 -0.61 -13.73
N TYR A 187 -18.26 -1.71 -13.07
CA TYR A 187 -17.92 -3.07 -13.50
C TYR A 187 -18.47 -3.38 -14.90
N GLU A 188 -19.74 -3.06 -15.15
CA GLU A 188 -20.38 -3.35 -16.44
C GLU A 188 -19.75 -2.56 -17.61
N ALA A 189 -19.39 -1.29 -17.38
CA ALA A 189 -18.71 -0.50 -18.38
C ALA A 189 -17.29 -1.02 -18.65
N ALA A 190 -16.56 -1.42 -17.62
CA ALA A 190 -15.23 -2.02 -17.76
C ALA A 190 -15.30 -3.38 -18.51
N LYS A 191 -16.27 -4.21 -18.19
CA LYS A 191 -16.53 -5.49 -18.86
C LYS A 191 -16.87 -5.29 -20.34
N ALA A 192 -17.73 -4.33 -20.65
CA ALA A 192 -18.08 -4.00 -22.03
C ALA A 192 -16.88 -3.52 -22.85
N ALA A 193 -15.97 -2.74 -22.25
CA ALA A 193 -14.77 -2.23 -22.88
C ALA A 193 -13.68 -3.27 -23.11
N ASN A 194 -13.54 -4.25 -22.21
CA ASN A 194 -12.40 -5.17 -22.14
C ASN A 194 -12.74 -6.64 -22.51
N GLY A 195 -14.01 -6.95 -22.81
CA GLY A 195 -14.41 -8.27 -23.30
C GLY A 195 -14.23 -9.43 -22.28
N ASN A 196 -13.83 -10.59 -22.78
CA ASN A 196 -13.86 -11.86 -22.02
C ASN A 196 -12.82 -12.02 -20.88
N TRP A 197 -11.90 -11.08 -20.69
CA TRP A 197 -10.96 -11.21 -19.56
C TRP A 197 -11.47 -10.56 -18.26
N PHE A 198 -12.70 -10.09 -18.30
CA PHE A 198 -13.46 -9.62 -17.15
C PHE A 198 -14.40 -10.74 -16.67
#